data_aa9abb458bfb4c60fcf9769b6bd64b56
#
_entry.id   aa9abb458bfb4c60fcf9769b6bd64b56
#
_cell.length_a   1.000
_cell.length_b   1.000
_cell.length_c   1.000
_cell.angle_alpha   90.00
_cell.angle_beta   90.00
_cell.angle_gamma   90.00
#
_symmetry.space_group_name_H-M   'P 1'
#
loop_
_entity.id
_entity.type
_entity.pdbx_description
1 polymer ?
#
loop_
_entity_poly.entity_id
_entity_poly.type
_entity_poly.pdbx_seq_one_letter_code
_entity_poly.pdbx_strand_id
1 'polypeptide(L)'
;MFFSCSQKQKGVEATYNIEYDDNDFVNVEKLVSEIKFIELDTIHDALIPDITDMYICNDRIYCFSNSQNGYICVFSMDGKFLFKIQHVGKADNEWIFLRAMSINENEGKMYLTDNWGRKILEYTLDGKFVKSYKIDMINNLENYHDGKYFYSITNPLQSLRKIDNNTDHLINILDKSMSHVGKMIDVTDNSSNIMEERNNRIYKGETGLLIAPTLSPTIYRIEDTRAVPYINYKYKGNKMSFFSHDDYQEAADNNEFIGGRDEQFYSGSIVESDELIVRQIGYYNSMDVIYNKKTGKTITTKFNSNIQNEKHLSKYFMYRSPYFSYKGKYYAPFSTQLLGFQDTFTKGYIPKELKEIKQKVDKNAINNIIVEYKIKM
;
A
#
# COMPACT_ATOMS: atom_id res chain seq x y z
N MET A 1 19.19 -10.45 41.63
CA MET A 1 19.11 -11.63 40.74
C MET A 1 17.69 -11.68 40.20
N PHE A 2 17.44 -11.03 39.11
CA PHE A 2 16.13 -11.08 38.41
C PHE A 2 16.27 -12.03 37.23
N PHE A 3 15.64 -13.17 37.31
CA PHE A 3 15.49 -14.10 36.22
C PHE A 3 14.51 -13.51 35.23
N SER A 4 15.00 -13.00 34.11
CA SER A 4 14.20 -12.71 32.92
C SER A 4 13.84 -14.05 32.28
N CYS A 5 12.66 -14.54 32.56
CA CYS A 5 12.08 -15.69 31.88
C CYS A 5 11.55 -15.17 30.55
N SER A 6 12.33 -15.29 29.49
CA SER A 6 11.82 -15.19 28.12
C SER A 6 10.91 -16.38 27.87
N GLN A 7 9.63 -16.24 28.17
CA GLN A 7 8.63 -17.17 27.65
C GLN A 7 8.64 -17.07 26.13
N LYS A 8 9.24 -18.07 25.46
CA LYS A 8 8.92 -18.36 24.06
C LYS A 8 7.40 -18.51 24.00
N GLN A 9 6.72 -17.51 23.45
CA GLN A 9 5.29 -17.63 23.14
C GLN A 9 5.12 -18.89 22.30
N LYS A 10 4.38 -19.89 22.81
CA LYS A 10 3.88 -20.98 22.00
C LYS A 10 3.20 -20.33 20.80
N GLY A 11 3.68 -20.67 19.60
CA GLY A 11 3.26 -20.02 18.38
C GLY A 11 1.73 -20.03 18.26
N VAL A 12 1.16 -18.86 18.25
CA VAL A 12 -0.25 -18.67 17.86
C VAL A 12 -0.29 -19.00 16.37
N GLU A 13 -1.05 -20.03 15.97
CA GLU A 13 -1.21 -20.37 14.56
C GLU A 13 -1.95 -19.24 13.82
N ALA A 14 -1.54 -18.97 12.59
CA ALA A 14 -2.22 -18.00 11.74
C ALA A 14 -3.63 -18.49 11.40
N THR A 15 -4.58 -17.56 11.29
CA THR A 15 -5.98 -17.86 10.91
C THR A 15 -6.06 -18.46 9.50
N TYR A 16 -5.23 -17.95 8.56
CA TYR A 16 -5.15 -18.45 7.20
C TYR A 16 -3.73 -18.91 6.89
N ASN A 17 -3.59 -20.16 6.43
CA ASN A 17 -2.36 -20.68 5.86
C ASN A 17 -2.56 -20.82 4.36
N ILE A 18 -1.98 -19.91 3.58
CA ILE A 18 -2.17 -19.81 2.13
C ILE A 18 -0.98 -20.44 1.42
N GLU A 19 -1.21 -21.58 0.82
CA GLU A 19 -0.22 -22.23 -0.04
C GLU A 19 -0.42 -21.77 -1.49
N TYR A 20 0.66 -21.46 -2.19
CA TYR A 20 0.64 -21.01 -3.57
C TYR A 20 1.88 -21.45 -4.33
N ASP A 21 1.78 -21.48 -5.65
CA ASP A 21 2.89 -21.78 -6.55
C ASP A 21 2.83 -20.90 -7.80
N ASP A 22 3.80 -21.10 -8.68
CA ASP A 22 3.95 -20.40 -9.95
C ASP A 22 3.81 -21.33 -11.17
N ASN A 23 3.22 -22.52 -10.99
CA ASN A 23 3.07 -23.48 -12.07
C ASN A 23 2.00 -23.10 -13.07
N ASP A 24 0.86 -22.58 -12.56
CA ASP A 24 -0.32 -22.26 -13.36
C ASP A 24 -0.80 -20.83 -13.08
N PHE A 25 -0.20 -19.87 -13.77
CA PHE A 25 -0.71 -18.49 -13.72
C PHE A 25 -2.05 -18.39 -14.47
N VAL A 26 -3.02 -17.84 -13.79
CA VAL A 26 -4.30 -17.50 -14.42
C VAL A 26 -4.19 -16.12 -15.07
N ASN A 27 -4.60 -16.04 -16.34
CA ASN A 27 -4.63 -14.75 -17.05
C ASN A 27 -5.63 -13.81 -16.37
N VAL A 28 -5.25 -12.56 -16.18
CA VAL A 28 -6.08 -11.49 -15.60
C VAL A 28 -7.44 -11.37 -16.31
N GLU A 29 -7.50 -11.57 -17.62
CA GLU A 29 -8.75 -11.53 -18.40
C GLU A 29 -9.79 -12.56 -17.96
N LYS A 30 -9.35 -13.69 -17.43
CA LYS A 30 -10.24 -14.72 -16.90
C LYS A 30 -10.71 -14.42 -15.48
N LEU A 31 -9.94 -13.66 -14.73
CA LEU A 31 -10.22 -13.33 -13.32
C LEU A 31 -11.00 -12.04 -13.17
N VAL A 32 -10.62 -11.01 -13.94
CA VAL A 32 -11.21 -9.68 -13.80
C VAL A 32 -12.46 -9.54 -14.64
N SER A 33 -13.52 -9.07 -14.01
CA SER A 33 -14.78 -8.73 -14.68
C SER A 33 -15.22 -7.32 -14.33
N GLU A 34 -16.16 -6.82 -15.08
CA GLU A 34 -16.80 -5.52 -14.84
C GLU A 34 -15.78 -4.38 -14.69
N ILE A 35 -14.71 -4.41 -15.50
CA ILE A 35 -13.71 -3.35 -15.45
C ILE A 35 -14.30 -2.02 -15.92
N LYS A 36 -14.14 -0.99 -15.10
CA LYS A 36 -14.58 0.38 -15.33
C LYS A 36 -13.45 1.35 -15.09
N PHE A 37 -13.37 2.40 -15.88
CA PHE A 37 -12.40 3.47 -15.75
C PHE A 37 -13.09 4.72 -15.19
N ILE A 38 -12.65 5.18 -14.04
CA ILE A 38 -13.11 6.42 -13.40
C ILE A 38 -12.09 7.51 -13.74
N GLU A 39 -12.44 8.35 -14.70
CA GLU A 39 -11.61 9.50 -15.08
C GLU A 39 -11.77 10.60 -14.02
N LEU A 40 -10.67 11.03 -13.42
CA LEU A 40 -10.69 12.11 -12.45
C LEU A 40 -10.76 13.47 -13.18
N ASP A 41 -11.52 14.42 -12.62
CA ASP A 41 -11.65 15.78 -13.16
C ASP A 41 -10.30 16.43 -13.47
N THR A 42 -10.28 17.28 -14.49
CA THR A 42 -9.08 17.97 -15.00
C THR A 42 -9.04 19.46 -14.69
N ILE A 43 -9.95 19.99 -13.84
CA ILE A 43 -9.84 21.38 -13.39
C ILE A 43 -8.52 21.57 -12.63
N HIS A 44 -7.98 22.77 -12.64
CA HIS A 44 -6.63 23.06 -12.14
C HIS A 44 -6.37 22.47 -10.74
N ASP A 45 -7.31 22.64 -9.80
CA ASP A 45 -7.16 22.18 -8.42
C ASP A 45 -7.30 20.65 -8.27
N ALA A 46 -7.90 19.99 -9.26
CA ALA A 46 -8.09 18.54 -9.27
C ALA A 46 -6.87 17.76 -9.78
N LEU A 47 -5.90 18.44 -10.41
CA LEU A 47 -4.77 17.75 -11.03
C LEU A 47 -3.91 17.04 -9.97
N ILE A 48 -3.74 15.75 -10.15
CA ILE A 48 -2.91 14.89 -9.32
C ILE A 48 -2.04 13.99 -10.22
N PRO A 49 -0.80 14.42 -10.50
CA PRO A 49 0.07 13.71 -11.45
C PRO A 49 0.56 12.37 -10.92
N ASP A 50 0.62 12.22 -9.60
CA ASP A 50 1.05 11.00 -8.93
C ASP A 50 0.12 10.71 -7.75
N ILE A 51 -0.46 9.52 -7.73
CA ILE A 51 -1.25 9.01 -6.60
C ILE A 51 -0.37 8.04 -5.83
N THR A 52 0.19 8.54 -4.73
CA THR A 52 1.04 7.75 -3.85
C THR A 52 0.21 6.80 -3.00
N ASP A 53 -0.99 7.24 -2.59
CA ASP A 53 -1.92 6.45 -1.79
C ASP A 53 -3.37 6.84 -2.07
N MET A 54 -4.28 5.91 -1.77
CA MET A 54 -5.70 6.10 -2.05
C MET A 54 -6.56 5.39 -0.99
N TYR A 55 -7.61 6.08 -0.56
CA TYR A 55 -8.66 5.52 0.29
C TYR A 55 -10.03 5.78 -0.32
N ILE A 56 -10.97 4.86 -0.06
CA ILE A 56 -12.38 5.05 -0.44
C ILE A 56 -13.23 4.87 0.81
N CYS A 57 -13.96 5.89 1.18
CA CYS A 57 -14.94 5.83 2.25
C CYS A 57 -16.07 6.86 2.02
N ASN A 58 -17.28 6.57 2.51
CA ASN A 58 -18.45 7.43 2.36
C ASN A 58 -18.70 7.86 0.91
N ASP A 59 -18.52 6.93 -0.05
CA ASP A 59 -18.66 7.17 -1.49
C ASP A 59 -17.79 8.33 -2.02
N ARG A 60 -16.61 8.52 -1.43
CA ARG A 60 -15.59 9.47 -1.88
C ARG A 60 -14.24 8.77 -2.04
N ILE A 61 -13.48 9.23 -3.02
CA ILE A 61 -12.12 8.78 -3.32
C ILE A 61 -11.15 9.85 -2.80
N TYR A 62 -10.33 9.48 -1.84
CA TYR A 62 -9.26 10.32 -1.28
C TYR A 62 -7.95 9.90 -1.92
N CYS A 63 -7.39 10.76 -2.75
CA CYS A 63 -6.11 10.55 -3.43
C CYS A 63 -5.03 11.38 -2.76
N PHE A 64 -4.01 10.74 -2.24
CA PHE A 64 -2.84 11.39 -1.67
C PHE A 64 -1.69 11.41 -2.68
N SER A 65 -1.06 12.55 -2.80
CA SER A 65 0.22 12.73 -3.51
C SER A 65 1.26 13.30 -2.56
N ASN A 66 2.46 12.75 -2.56
CA ASN A 66 3.59 13.29 -1.82
C ASN A 66 4.40 14.33 -2.62
N SER A 67 4.04 14.61 -3.87
CA SER A 67 4.61 15.70 -4.67
C SER A 67 4.27 17.07 -4.07
N GLN A 68 5.07 18.11 -4.37
CA GLN A 68 4.84 19.49 -3.88
C GLN A 68 4.64 19.57 -2.35
N ASN A 69 5.42 18.84 -1.57
CA ASN A 69 5.34 18.72 -0.11
C ASN A 69 4.07 18.02 0.42
N GLY A 70 3.30 17.42 -0.46
CA GLY A 70 2.12 16.62 -0.13
C GLY A 70 0.80 17.39 -0.19
N TYR A 71 -0.21 16.74 -0.74
CA TYR A 71 -1.59 17.22 -0.74
C TYR A 71 -2.58 16.06 -0.95
N ILE A 72 -3.84 16.32 -0.66
CA ILE A 72 -4.93 15.38 -0.87
C ILE A 72 -5.95 16.02 -1.83
N CYS A 73 -6.31 15.29 -2.89
CA CYS A 73 -7.47 15.61 -3.72
C CYS A 73 -8.60 14.62 -3.43
N VAL A 74 -9.80 15.11 -3.26
CA VAL A 74 -10.97 14.29 -2.96
C VAL A 74 -11.96 14.37 -4.11
N PHE A 75 -12.43 13.19 -4.55
CA PHE A 75 -13.35 13.04 -5.67
C PHE A 75 -14.57 12.21 -5.24
N SER A 76 -15.69 12.39 -5.95
CA SER A 76 -16.81 11.45 -5.89
C SER A 76 -16.51 10.15 -6.63
N MET A 77 -17.35 9.13 -6.46
CA MET A 77 -17.17 7.83 -7.12
C MET A 77 -17.35 7.87 -8.66
N ASP A 78 -17.77 8.98 -9.22
CA ASP A 78 -17.83 9.24 -10.67
C ASP A 78 -16.67 10.12 -11.17
N GLY A 79 -15.68 10.41 -10.29
CA GLY A 79 -14.46 11.14 -10.63
C GLY A 79 -14.56 12.67 -10.54
N LYS A 80 -15.71 13.24 -10.12
CA LYS A 80 -15.87 14.69 -9.97
C LYS A 80 -15.07 15.19 -8.77
N PHE A 81 -14.33 16.26 -8.99
CA PHE A 81 -13.59 16.94 -7.93
C PHE A 81 -14.51 17.53 -6.87
N LEU A 82 -14.19 17.29 -5.60
CA LEU A 82 -14.94 17.83 -4.47
C LEU A 82 -14.15 18.92 -3.75
N PHE A 83 -12.93 18.65 -3.34
CA PHE A 83 -12.04 19.61 -2.70
C PHE A 83 -10.59 19.11 -2.65
N LYS A 84 -9.68 20.04 -2.34
CA LYS A 84 -8.25 19.79 -2.12
C LYS A 84 -7.84 20.26 -0.74
N ILE A 85 -6.95 19.54 -0.09
CA ILE A 85 -6.27 19.94 1.14
C ILE A 85 -4.80 20.11 0.80
N GLN A 86 -4.30 21.34 0.90
CA GLN A 86 -2.91 21.68 0.68
C GLN A 86 -2.55 22.92 1.52
N HIS A 87 -1.88 22.69 2.65
CA HIS A 87 -1.50 23.73 3.59
C HIS A 87 -0.02 23.60 3.96
N VAL A 88 0.87 24.05 3.06
CA VAL A 88 2.32 23.95 3.26
C VAL A 88 2.81 25.14 4.08
N GLY A 89 3.48 24.88 5.21
CA GLY A 89 4.00 25.90 6.11
C GLY A 89 4.36 25.35 7.48
N LYS A 90 4.39 26.22 8.50
CA LYS A 90 4.83 25.87 9.86
C LYS A 90 3.76 26.08 10.95
N ALA A 91 2.59 26.61 10.60
CA ALA A 91 1.48 26.75 11.55
C ALA A 91 0.91 25.40 11.98
N ASP A 92 0.05 25.38 12.98
CA ASP A 92 -0.49 24.14 13.54
C ASP A 92 -1.29 23.32 12.50
N ASN A 93 -1.98 23.97 11.59
CA ASN A 93 -2.76 23.35 10.51
C ASN A 93 -1.98 23.20 9.19
N GLU A 94 -0.69 23.55 9.17
CA GLU A 94 0.19 23.47 8.01
C GLU A 94 1.19 22.31 8.21
N TRP A 95 1.84 21.88 7.14
CA TRP A 95 2.90 20.86 7.16
C TRP A 95 4.11 21.26 6.33
N ILE A 96 5.26 20.71 6.67
CA ILE A 96 6.50 20.88 5.91
C ILE A 96 6.56 19.85 4.78
N PHE A 97 6.30 18.59 5.09
CA PHE A 97 6.29 17.50 4.12
C PHE A 97 5.38 16.35 4.59
N LEU A 98 4.25 16.18 3.91
CA LEU A 98 3.36 15.05 4.16
C LEU A 98 3.98 13.76 3.63
N ARG A 99 4.06 12.77 4.51
CA ARG A 99 4.58 11.46 4.21
C ARG A 99 3.48 10.45 3.90
N ALA A 100 2.43 10.45 4.67
CA ALA A 100 1.35 9.47 4.59
C ALA A 100 0.01 10.06 5.01
N MET A 101 -1.04 9.39 4.58
CA MET A 101 -2.43 9.64 4.96
C MET A 101 -3.03 8.33 5.49
N SER A 102 -3.80 8.40 6.56
CA SER A 102 -4.65 7.31 7.01
C SER A 102 -6.06 7.80 7.33
N ILE A 103 -7.05 6.92 7.19
CA ILE A 103 -8.46 7.25 7.45
C ILE A 103 -9.03 6.29 8.48
N ASN A 104 -9.59 6.85 9.55
CA ASN A 104 -10.47 6.13 10.48
C ASN A 104 -11.92 6.46 10.16
N GLU A 105 -12.59 5.56 9.44
CA GLU A 105 -13.96 5.73 9.02
C GLU A 105 -14.94 5.80 10.22
N ASN A 106 -14.66 5.02 11.27
CA ASN A 106 -15.54 4.95 12.45
C ASN A 106 -15.61 6.28 13.18
N GLU A 107 -14.51 7.02 13.21
CA GLU A 107 -14.46 8.36 13.80
C GLU A 107 -14.77 9.49 12.80
N GLY A 108 -14.85 9.17 11.50
CA GLY A 108 -14.98 10.17 10.44
C GLY A 108 -13.76 11.10 10.36
N LYS A 109 -12.57 10.55 10.59
CA LYS A 109 -11.32 11.30 10.70
C LYS A 109 -10.27 10.84 9.69
N MET A 110 -9.47 11.80 9.29
CA MET A 110 -8.28 11.60 8.48
C MET A 110 -7.06 12.11 9.24
N TYR A 111 -6.00 11.35 9.24
CA TYR A 111 -4.73 11.65 9.90
C TYR A 111 -3.62 11.77 8.86
N LEU A 112 -2.93 12.91 8.89
CA LEU A 112 -1.86 13.23 7.96
C LEU A 112 -0.53 13.25 8.71
N THR A 113 0.44 12.49 8.26
CA THR A 113 1.77 12.41 8.87
C THR A 113 2.70 13.43 8.25
N ASP A 114 3.07 14.47 8.99
CA ASP A 114 4.13 15.42 8.63
C ASP A 114 5.45 14.98 9.27
N ASN A 115 6.25 14.25 8.51
CA ASN A 115 7.49 13.68 9.03
C ASN A 115 8.53 14.75 9.39
N TRP A 116 8.67 15.81 8.57
CA TRP A 116 9.63 16.87 8.82
C TRP A 116 9.17 17.86 9.88
N GLY A 117 7.87 18.13 9.94
CA GLY A 117 7.26 18.95 10.99
C GLY A 117 7.09 18.21 12.31
N ARG A 118 7.36 16.88 12.35
CA ARG A 118 7.21 16.00 13.51
C ARG A 118 5.84 16.13 14.15
N LYS A 119 4.80 15.99 13.34
CA LYS A 119 3.43 16.05 13.83
C LYS A 119 2.47 15.19 13.01
N ILE A 120 1.38 14.82 13.65
CA ILE A 120 0.21 14.25 13.00
C ILE A 120 -0.87 15.31 12.99
N LEU A 121 -1.47 15.56 11.84
CA LEU A 121 -2.58 16.50 11.70
C LEU A 121 -3.88 15.70 11.57
N GLU A 122 -4.86 16.04 12.40
CA GLU A 122 -6.21 15.46 12.36
C GLU A 122 -7.14 16.39 11.57
N TYR A 123 -7.81 15.81 10.58
CA TYR A 123 -8.82 16.46 9.76
C TYR A 123 -10.14 15.68 9.83
N THR A 124 -11.26 16.36 9.60
CA THR A 124 -12.51 15.67 9.26
C THR A 124 -12.45 15.14 7.83
N LEU A 125 -13.34 14.21 7.48
CA LEU A 125 -13.45 13.72 6.09
C LEU A 125 -13.92 14.79 5.09
N ASP A 126 -14.42 15.94 5.57
CA ASP A 126 -14.74 17.11 4.74
C ASP A 126 -13.57 18.11 4.63
N GLY A 127 -12.38 17.73 5.05
CA GLY A 127 -11.16 18.53 4.91
C GLY A 127 -11.01 19.67 5.91
N LYS A 128 -11.75 19.67 7.01
CA LYS A 128 -11.61 20.70 8.06
C LYS A 128 -10.55 20.25 9.07
N PHE A 129 -9.57 21.10 9.32
CA PHE A 129 -8.57 20.89 10.36
C PHE A 129 -9.24 20.81 11.76
N VAL A 130 -8.80 19.86 12.56
CA VAL A 130 -9.28 19.65 13.94
C VAL A 130 -8.20 20.04 14.93
N LYS A 131 -7.04 19.38 14.86
CA LYS A 131 -5.88 19.65 15.71
C LYS A 131 -4.62 18.99 15.17
N SER A 132 -3.48 19.32 15.77
CA SER A 132 -2.22 18.64 15.55
C SER A 132 -1.74 17.95 16.82
N TYR A 133 -0.99 16.87 16.62
CA TYR A 133 -0.29 16.15 17.70
C TYR A 133 1.20 16.23 17.41
N LYS A 134 1.97 16.75 18.34
CA LYS A 134 3.42 16.79 18.23
C LYS A 134 3.99 15.39 18.51
N ILE A 135 4.91 14.94 17.67
CA ILE A 135 5.57 13.65 17.79
C ILE A 135 7.06 13.88 18.04
N ASP A 136 7.58 13.30 19.12
CA ASP A 136 9.03 13.39 19.39
C ASP A 136 9.84 12.32 18.65
N MET A 137 9.16 11.36 17.99
CA MET A 137 9.80 10.27 17.23
C MET A 137 10.36 10.76 15.91
N ILE A 138 11.60 10.40 15.64
CA ILE A 138 12.27 10.57 14.37
C ILE A 138 11.92 9.36 13.49
N ASN A 139 11.72 9.58 12.18
CA ASN A 139 11.51 8.51 11.19
C ASN A 139 10.16 7.81 11.19
N ASN A 140 9.16 8.54 11.60
CA ASN A 140 7.79 8.10 11.46
C ASN A 140 7.36 8.09 9.99
N LEU A 141 7.01 6.92 9.47
CA LEU A 141 6.59 6.75 8.08
C LEU A 141 5.09 6.94 7.92
N GLU A 142 4.31 6.36 8.82
CA GLU A 142 2.87 6.39 8.78
C GLU A 142 2.29 6.28 10.18
N ASN A 143 1.15 6.91 10.41
CA ASN A 143 0.41 6.79 11.65
C ASN A 143 -1.03 6.44 11.34
N TYR A 144 -1.54 5.43 11.99
CA TYR A 144 -2.95 5.06 11.95
C TYR A 144 -3.56 5.19 13.35
N HIS A 145 -4.72 5.82 13.45
CA HIS A 145 -5.46 5.96 14.71
C HIS A 145 -6.73 5.10 14.67
N ASP A 146 -6.88 4.17 15.60
CA ASP A 146 -8.03 3.25 15.68
C ASP A 146 -9.20 3.75 16.54
N GLY A 147 -9.08 4.94 17.11
CA GLY A 147 -10.00 5.50 18.10
C GLY A 147 -9.42 5.47 19.52
N LYS A 148 -8.46 4.60 19.79
CA LYS A 148 -7.82 4.44 21.11
C LYS A 148 -6.33 4.77 21.07
N TYR A 149 -5.61 4.19 20.09
CA TYR A 149 -4.18 4.30 19.95
C TYR A 149 -3.78 4.85 18.58
N PHE A 150 -2.61 5.49 18.55
CA PHE A 150 -1.86 5.68 17.31
C PHE A 150 -0.86 4.55 17.14
N TYR A 151 -0.93 3.87 16.02
CA TYR A 151 0.06 2.90 15.58
C TYR A 151 1.00 3.60 14.62
N SER A 152 2.23 3.79 15.05
CA SER A 152 3.24 4.52 14.31
C SER A 152 4.25 3.57 13.70
N ILE A 153 4.28 3.49 12.38
CA ILE A 153 5.30 2.73 11.67
C ILE A 153 6.58 3.54 11.64
N THR A 154 7.67 2.93 12.09
CA THR A 154 8.99 3.52 12.08
C THR A 154 9.86 2.91 11.00
N ASN A 155 10.76 3.71 10.42
CA ASN A 155 11.78 3.19 9.50
C ASN A 155 12.96 2.65 10.31
N PRO A 156 13.19 1.34 10.33
CA PRO A 156 14.31 0.76 11.06
C PRO A 156 15.67 1.18 10.51
N LEU A 157 15.78 1.58 9.23
CA LEU A 157 17.04 2.02 8.59
C LEU A 157 17.77 3.14 9.32
N GLN A 158 17.00 4.01 9.97
CA GLN A 158 17.60 5.13 10.68
C GLN A 158 17.92 4.79 12.14
N SER A 159 17.52 3.60 12.60
CA SER A 159 17.85 3.08 13.93
C SER A 159 19.34 2.79 14.11
N LEU A 160 20.02 2.46 13.03
CA LEU A 160 21.47 2.24 13.04
C LEU A 160 22.28 3.45 13.52
N ARG A 161 21.69 4.64 13.56
CA ARG A 161 22.34 5.84 14.09
C ARG A 161 22.24 6.02 15.61
N LYS A 162 21.76 5.03 16.36
CA LYS A 162 21.68 5.01 17.84
C LYS A 162 21.04 6.27 18.48
N ILE A 163 20.06 6.87 17.82
CA ILE A 163 19.47 8.13 18.27
C ILE A 163 18.28 7.91 19.19
N ASP A 164 17.65 6.72 19.13
CA ASP A 164 16.45 6.45 19.92
C ASP A 164 16.33 4.96 20.29
N ASN A 165 15.97 4.68 21.56
CA ASN A 165 15.75 3.32 22.07
C ASN A 165 14.46 2.66 21.53
N ASN A 166 13.74 3.31 20.60
CA ASN A 166 12.44 2.88 20.09
C ASN A 166 12.49 2.30 18.67
N THR A 167 13.67 1.97 18.19
CA THR A 167 13.92 1.63 16.77
C THR A 167 14.06 0.14 16.51
N ASP A 168 13.92 -0.70 17.50
CA ASP A 168 14.02 -2.15 17.47
C ASP A 168 12.70 -2.85 17.06
N HIS A 169 11.64 -2.07 16.78
CA HIS A 169 10.32 -2.56 16.45
C HIS A 169 9.75 -1.83 15.24
N LEU A 170 8.93 -2.53 14.46
CA LEU A 170 8.29 -1.96 13.29
C LEU A 170 7.18 -0.97 13.67
N ILE A 171 6.45 -1.25 14.74
CA ILE A 171 5.34 -0.41 15.20
C ILE A 171 5.57 0.06 16.62
N ASN A 172 5.45 1.36 16.83
CA ASN A 172 5.32 1.99 18.13
C ASN A 172 3.84 2.35 18.38
N ILE A 173 3.40 2.15 19.62
CA ILE A 173 2.02 2.43 20.02
C ILE A 173 2.03 3.66 20.92
N LEU A 174 1.26 4.67 20.54
CA LEU A 174 1.11 5.91 21.29
C LEU A 174 -0.33 6.09 21.72
N ASP A 175 -0.54 6.63 22.89
CA ASP A 175 -1.87 7.07 23.32
C ASP A 175 -2.25 8.45 22.73
N LYS A 176 -3.44 8.95 23.07
CA LYS A 176 -3.92 10.28 22.61
C LYS A 176 -3.12 11.46 23.17
N SER A 177 -2.28 11.26 24.19
CA SER A 177 -1.33 12.24 24.69
C SER A 177 0.04 12.17 24.00
N MET A 178 0.20 11.29 23.01
CA MET A 178 1.47 10.96 22.34
C MET A 178 2.49 10.29 23.26
N SER A 179 2.03 9.73 24.36
CA SER A 179 2.90 8.93 25.25
C SER A 179 3.05 7.53 24.68
N HIS A 180 4.29 7.03 24.68
CA HIS A 180 4.60 5.68 24.24
C HIS A 180 4.05 4.65 25.22
N VAL A 181 3.20 3.74 24.76
CA VAL A 181 2.52 2.72 25.58
C VAL A 181 2.88 1.29 25.20
N GLY A 182 3.53 1.07 24.07
CA GLY A 182 3.92 -0.27 23.65
C GLY A 182 4.62 -0.31 22.29
N LYS A 183 5.10 -1.51 21.95
CA LYS A 183 5.80 -1.81 20.71
C LYS A 183 5.32 -3.14 20.14
N MET A 184 5.37 -3.32 18.83
CA MET A 184 5.00 -4.56 18.14
C MET A 184 5.97 -4.86 17.01
N ILE A 185 6.15 -6.16 16.76
CA ILE A 185 6.94 -6.73 15.66
C ILE A 185 8.40 -6.30 15.76
N ASP A 186 9.18 -7.17 16.41
CA ASP A 186 10.62 -7.00 16.53
C ASP A 186 11.26 -6.96 15.15
N VAL A 187 12.09 -5.97 14.92
CA VAL A 187 12.91 -5.86 13.73
C VAL A 187 14.27 -6.46 14.07
N THR A 188 14.59 -7.60 13.48
CA THR A 188 15.95 -8.14 13.57
C THR A 188 16.91 -7.17 12.90
N ASP A 189 18.13 -7.03 13.41
CA ASP A 189 19.14 -6.04 12.99
C ASP A 189 19.33 -5.92 11.48
N ASN A 190 18.86 -6.88 10.79
CA ASN A 190 19.06 -7.08 9.38
C ASN A 190 17.88 -6.65 8.49
N SER A 191 16.65 -6.55 8.96
CA SER A 191 15.49 -6.12 8.14
C SER A 191 15.52 -4.62 7.80
N SER A 192 16.49 -3.89 8.36
CA SER A 192 16.57 -2.44 8.30
C SER A 192 16.85 -1.86 6.92
N ASN A 193 17.53 -2.58 6.05
CA ASN A 193 18.02 -2.03 4.78
C ASN A 193 17.06 -2.16 3.60
N ILE A 194 15.98 -2.96 3.73
CA ILE A 194 15.11 -3.34 2.60
C ILE A 194 13.87 -2.47 2.50
N MET A 195 13.70 -1.58 3.43
CA MET A 195 12.47 -0.85 3.54
C MET A 195 12.51 0.38 2.65
N GLU A 196 12.42 0.16 1.34
CA GLU A 196 11.85 1.20 0.52
C GLU A 196 10.53 1.62 1.14
N GLU A 197 10.45 2.86 1.40
CA GLU A 197 9.48 3.61 2.18
C GLU A 197 8.00 3.37 1.84
N ARG A 198 7.70 2.58 0.82
CA ARG A 198 6.34 2.36 0.30
C ARG A 198 5.65 1.10 0.78
N ASN A 199 6.36 0.18 1.44
CA ASN A 199 5.90 -1.20 1.56
C ASN A 199 5.42 -1.61 2.96
N ASN A 200 5.66 -0.82 4.00
CA ASN A 200 5.10 -1.10 5.31
C ASN A 200 3.98 -0.13 5.62
N ARG A 201 2.76 -0.62 5.52
CA ARG A 201 1.56 0.15 5.80
C ARG A 201 0.64 -0.62 6.72
N ILE A 202 -0.18 0.13 7.44
CA ILE A 202 -1.31 -0.44 8.14
C ILE A 202 -2.50 -0.41 7.19
N TYR A 203 -3.06 -1.58 6.95
CA TYR A 203 -4.21 -1.78 6.10
C TYR A 203 -5.45 -2.00 6.93
N LYS A 204 -6.57 -1.46 6.47
CA LYS A 204 -7.86 -1.84 7.02
C LYS A 204 -8.32 -3.14 6.35
N GLY A 205 -8.34 -4.22 7.13
CA GLY A 205 -8.97 -5.48 6.75
C GLY A 205 -10.42 -5.55 7.25
N GLU A 206 -11.14 -6.59 6.87
CA GLU A 206 -12.53 -6.83 7.32
C GLU A 206 -12.63 -7.05 8.83
N THR A 207 -11.63 -7.69 9.41
CA THR A 207 -11.62 -8.09 10.82
C THR A 207 -10.77 -7.21 11.71
N GLY A 208 -10.23 -6.12 11.20
CA GLY A 208 -9.38 -5.19 11.93
C GLY A 208 -8.20 -4.67 11.11
N LEU A 209 -7.26 -4.07 11.80
CA LEU A 209 -6.07 -3.51 11.18
C LEU A 209 -5.06 -4.61 10.91
N LEU A 210 -4.49 -4.60 9.71
CA LEU A 210 -3.48 -5.54 9.25
C LEU A 210 -2.16 -4.81 9.02
N ILE A 211 -1.08 -5.50 9.28
CA ILE A 211 0.26 -5.09 8.84
C ILE A 211 0.96 -6.24 8.12
N ALA A 212 1.50 -5.94 6.96
CA ALA A 212 2.28 -6.86 6.14
C ALA A 212 3.74 -6.39 6.11
N PRO A 213 4.60 -6.88 7.01
CA PRO A 213 6.01 -6.51 6.97
C PRO A 213 6.64 -6.96 5.67
N THR A 214 7.48 -6.12 5.09
CA THR A 214 8.28 -6.48 3.90
C THR A 214 9.18 -7.67 4.23
N LEU A 215 9.38 -8.54 3.26
CA LEU A 215 10.10 -9.83 3.35
C LEU A 215 9.46 -10.88 4.26
N SER A 216 8.44 -10.54 5.01
CA SER A 216 7.76 -11.51 5.87
C SER A 216 6.67 -12.26 5.10
N PRO A 217 6.64 -13.60 5.13
CA PRO A 217 5.51 -14.36 4.64
C PRO A 217 4.27 -14.18 5.53
N THR A 218 4.44 -13.67 6.74
CA THR A 218 3.37 -13.52 7.72
C THR A 218 2.81 -12.12 7.73
N ILE A 219 1.48 -12.02 7.67
CA ILE A 219 0.72 -10.80 7.91
C ILE A 219 0.11 -10.88 9.29
N TYR A 220 0.19 -9.80 10.03
CA TYR A 220 -0.31 -9.73 11.39
C TYR A 220 -1.59 -8.89 11.44
N ARG A 221 -2.51 -9.30 12.31
CA ARG A 221 -3.64 -8.46 12.73
C ARG A 221 -3.25 -7.73 14.01
N ILE A 222 -3.58 -6.45 14.06
CA ILE A 222 -3.36 -5.61 15.24
C ILE A 222 -4.56 -5.78 16.17
N GLU A 223 -4.27 -6.23 17.38
CA GLU A 223 -5.24 -6.39 18.47
C GLU A 223 -4.79 -5.57 19.68
N ASP A 224 -5.33 -4.39 19.86
CA ASP A 224 -4.88 -3.42 20.87
C ASP A 224 -3.36 -3.19 20.81
N THR A 225 -2.63 -3.78 21.75
CA THR A 225 -1.17 -3.61 21.87
C THR A 225 -0.37 -4.81 21.38
N ARG A 226 -0.99 -5.71 20.62
CA ARG A 226 -0.34 -6.94 20.13
C ARG A 226 -0.53 -7.11 18.63
N ALA A 227 0.50 -7.62 17.98
CA ALA A 227 0.43 -8.12 16.62
C ALA A 227 0.25 -9.65 16.67
N VAL A 228 -0.86 -10.15 16.14
CA VAL A 228 -1.20 -11.55 16.14
C VAL A 228 -1.06 -12.09 14.72
N PRO A 229 -0.35 -13.21 14.47
CA PRO A 229 -0.28 -13.84 13.16
C PRO A 229 -1.69 -14.09 12.62
N TYR A 230 -1.97 -13.57 11.43
CA TYR A 230 -3.30 -13.66 10.83
C TYR A 230 -3.28 -14.46 9.53
N ILE A 231 -2.33 -14.17 8.64
CA ILE A 231 -2.14 -14.88 7.39
C ILE A 231 -0.69 -15.30 7.29
N ASN A 232 -0.46 -16.55 6.91
CA ASN A 232 0.87 -17.05 6.59
C ASN A 232 0.90 -17.58 5.16
N TYR A 233 1.83 -17.08 4.36
CA TYR A 233 2.01 -17.50 2.97
C TYR A 233 3.13 -18.56 2.89
N LYS A 234 2.88 -19.60 2.11
CA LYS A 234 3.84 -20.67 1.86
C LYS A 234 3.96 -20.94 0.37
N TYR A 235 5.09 -20.63 -0.19
CA TYR A 235 5.42 -20.97 -1.56
C TYR A 235 5.74 -22.46 -1.69
N LYS A 236 5.12 -23.12 -2.66
CA LYS A 236 5.26 -24.57 -2.96
C LYS A 236 5.92 -24.83 -4.30
N GLY A 237 6.14 -23.82 -5.12
CA GLY A 237 6.78 -23.94 -6.40
C GLY A 237 8.30 -24.14 -6.29
N ASN A 238 8.94 -24.31 -7.43
CA ASN A 238 10.38 -24.53 -7.55
C ASN A 238 11.07 -23.62 -8.56
N LYS A 239 10.33 -22.69 -9.15
CA LYS A 239 10.85 -21.77 -10.19
C LYS A 239 11.28 -20.41 -9.64
N MET A 240 10.81 -20.05 -8.46
CA MET A 240 11.16 -18.79 -7.82
C MET A 240 12.01 -19.03 -6.59
N SER A 241 13.09 -18.29 -6.47
CA SER A 241 13.80 -18.10 -5.23
C SER A 241 13.24 -16.86 -4.54
N PHE A 242 13.13 -16.93 -3.21
CA PHE A 242 12.76 -15.79 -2.41
C PHE A 242 14.02 -15.17 -1.83
N PHE A 243 14.11 -13.89 -2.01
CA PHE A 243 15.17 -13.10 -1.44
C PHE A 243 15.07 -13.14 0.08
N SER A 244 16.11 -13.69 0.69
CA SER A 244 16.24 -13.64 2.14
C SER A 244 16.85 -12.31 2.55
N HIS A 245 16.78 -12.06 3.83
CA HIS A 245 17.42 -10.91 4.45
C HIS A 245 18.95 -10.92 4.25
N ASP A 246 19.58 -12.09 4.41
CA ASP A 246 21.06 -12.24 4.28
C ASP A 246 21.50 -11.95 2.84
N ASP A 247 20.74 -12.43 1.83
CA ASP A 247 20.99 -12.14 0.41
C ASP A 247 20.94 -10.63 0.10
N TYR A 248 20.06 -9.91 0.79
CA TYR A 248 19.94 -8.47 0.63
C TYR A 248 21.14 -7.72 1.22
N GLN A 249 21.57 -8.12 2.41
CA GLN A 249 22.72 -7.50 3.05
C GLN A 249 23.98 -7.69 2.18
N GLU A 250 24.17 -8.90 1.65
CA GLU A 250 25.27 -9.20 0.74
C GLU A 250 25.23 -8.35 -0.52
N ALA A 251 24.06 -8.20 -1.14
CA ALA A 251 23.88 -7.36 -2.33
C ALA A 251 24.10 -5.87 -2.02
N ALA A 252 23.64 -5.39 -0.87
CA ALA A 252 23.83 -4.00 -0.44
C ALA A 252 25.31 -3.70 -0.14
N ASP A 253 26.02 -4.62 0.50
CA ASP A 253 27.45 -4.49 0.80
C ASP A 253 28.30 -4.50 -0.49
N ASN A 254 27.83 -5.20 -1.51
CA ASN A 254 28.49 -5.26 -2.83
C ASN A 254 28.05 -4.14 -3.79
N ASN A 255 27.17 -3.22 -3.39
CA ASN A 255 26.51 -2.23 -4.25
C ASN A 255 25.79 -2.85 -5.48
N GLU A 256 25.29 -4.04 -5.34
CA GLU A 256 24.54 -4.71 -6.39
C GLU A 256 23.08 -4.23 -6.42
N PHE A 257 22.57 -4.00 -7.64
CA PHE A 257 21.19 -3.60 -7.83
C PHE A 257 20.26 -4.82 -7.74
N ILE A 258 19.49 -4.90 -6.68
CA ILE A 258 18.60 -6.03 -6.36
C ILE A 258 17.46 -6.19 -7.36
N GLY A 259 16.99 -5.10 -7.95
CA GLY A 259 15.84 -5.10 -8.86
C GLY A 259 16.06 -5.76 -10.23
N GLY A 260 17.26 -6.24 -10.54
CA GLY A 260 17.57 -6.95 -11.77
C GLY A 260 17.54 -8.48 -11.66
N ARG A 261 17.30 -9.02 -10.46
CA ARG A 261 17.30 -10.45 -10.20
C ARG A 261 15.91 -11.06 -10.39
N ASP A 262 15.84 -12.32 -10.82
CA ASP A 262 14.59 -13.08 -10.92
C ASP A 262 14.01 -13.49 -9.54
N GLU A 263 14.61 -13.01 -8.48
CA GLU A 263 14.21 -13.29 -7.12
C GLU A 263 12.99 -12.48 -6.72
N GLN A 264 12.09 -13.13 -6.00
CA GLN A 264 10.86 -12.54 -5.51
C GLN A 264 10.98 -12.18 -4.03
N PHE A 265 10.19 -11.23 -3.58
CA PHE A 265 10.09 -10.94 -2.16
C PHE A 265 8.65 -10.59 -1.76
N TYR A 266 8.34 -10.80 -0.51
CA TYR A 266 7.05 -10.40 0.03
C TYR A 266 6.98 -8.87 0.15
N SER A 267 6.14 -8.24 -0.68
CA SER A 267 5.84 -6.82 -0.54
C SER A 267 4.90 -6.57 0.63
N GLY A 268 4.88 -5.34 1.12
CA GLY A 268 3.93 -4.91 2.16
C GLY A 268 2.49 -4.70 1.66
N SER A 269 2.18 -4.97 0.38
CA SER A 269 0.85 -4.71 -0.17
C SER A 269 -0.12 -5.86 0.09
N ILE A 270 -1.27 -5.55 0.68
CA ILE A 270 -2.38 -6.49 0.89
C ILE A 270 -3.71 -5.75 0.78
N VAL A 271 -4.70 -6.41 0.21
CA VAL A 271 -6.11 -6.00 0.27
C VAL A 271 -6.96 -7.18 0.71
N GLU A 272 -7.73 -6.98 1.76
CA GLU A 272 -8.73 -7.95 2.23
C GLU A 272 -10.14 -7.41 2.01
N SER A 273 -11.01 -8.26 1.50
CA SER A 273 -12.45 -8.07 1.43
C SER A 273 -13.15 -9.20 2.20
N ASP A 274 -14.49 -9.16 2.29
CA ASP A 274 -15.31 -10.24 2.87
C ASP A 274 -15.09 -11.60 2.19
N GLU A 275 -14.74 -11.62 0.92
CA GLU A 275 -14.56 -12.86 0.15
C GLU A 275 -13.10 -13.22 -0.14
N LEU A 276 -12.27 -12.22 -0.43
CA LEU A 276 -10.94 -12.46 -0.96
C LEU A 276 -9.84 -11.79 -0.12
N ILE A 277 -8.68 -12.43 -0.12
CA ILE A 277 -7.41 -11.85 0.29
C ILE A 277 -6.53 -11.77 -0.96
N VAL A 278 -6.04 -10.59 -1.29
CA VAL A 278 -5.13 -10.35 -2.41
C VAL A 278 -3.84 -9.77 -1.89
N ARG A 279 -2.72 -10.45 -2.14
CA ARG A 279 -1.39 -9.97 -1.81
C ARG A 279 -0.52 -9.91 -3.05
N GLN A 280 0.10 -8.77 -3.27
CA GLN A 280 1.14 -8.64 -4.28
C GLN A 280 2.47 -9.19 -3.76
N ILE A 281 3.15 -9.98 -4.58
CA ILE A 281 4.46 -10.54 -4.31
C ILE A 281 5.40 -10.15 -5.44
N GLY A 282 6.63 -9.75 -5.11
CA GLY A 282 7.64 -9.29 -6.05
C GLY A 282 7.56 -7.81 -6.40
N TYR A 283 8.56 -7.31 -7.09
CA TYR A 283 8.69 -5.90 -7.45
C TYR A 283 8.59 -5.68 -8.97
N TYR A 284 9.51 -6.22 -9.76
CA TYR A 284 9.51 -6.07 -11.23
C TYR A 284 8.68 -7.14 -11.95
N ASN A 285 8.73 -8.37 -11.46
CA ASN A 285 7.92 -9.50 -11.93
C ASN A 285 6.85 -9.82 -10.90
N SER A 286 6.07 -8.80 -10.52
CA SER A 286 5.06 -8.96 -9.49
C SER A 286 3.95 -9.90 -9.92
N MET A 287 3.49 -10.69 -8.97
CA MET A 287 2.29 -11.52 -9.09
C MET A 287 1.32 -11.19 -7.96
N ASP A 288 0.05 -11.41 -8.20
CA ASP A 288 -0.95 -11.40 -7.15
C ASP A 288 -1.25 -12.84 -6.72
N VAL A 289 -1.19 -13.08 -5.43
CA VAL A 289 -1.73 -14.30 -4.81
C VAL A 289 -3.12 -13.95 -4.28
N ILE A 290 -4.14 -14.58 -4.85
CA ILE A 290 -5.54 -14.35 -4.54
C ILE A 290 -6.09 -15.59 -3.85
N TYR A 291 -6.60 -15.42 -2.64
CA TYR A 291 -7.18 -16.48 -1.83
C TYR A 291 -8.66 -16.20 -1.57
N ASN A 292 -9.50 -17.18 -1.86
CA ASN A 292 -10.92 -17.12 -1.57
C ASN A 292 -11.20 -17.71 -0.17
N LYS A 293 -11.64 -16.88 0.75
CA LYS A 293 -11.89 -17.25 2.16
C LYS A 293 -13.01 -18.28 2.34
N LYS A 294 -13.98 -18.33 1.40
CA LYS A 294 -15.12 -19.24 1.48
C LYS A 294 -14.78 -20.64 0.94
N THR A 295 -14.01 -20.70 -0.14
CA THR A 295 -13.72 -21.98 -0.81
C THR A 295 -12.36 -22.56 -0.45
N GLY A 296 -11.47 -21.76 0.16
CA GLY A 296 -10.09 -22.12 0.41
C GLY A 296 -9.20 -22.18 -0.84
N LYS A 297 -9.73 -21.76 -2.00
CA LYS A 297 -9.00 -21.82 -3.26
C LYS A 297 -7.98 -20.69 -3.36
N THR A 298 -6.77 -21.02 -3.79
CA THR A 298 -5.73 -20.04 -4.13
C THR A 298 -5.53 -19.99 -5.64
N ILE A 299 -5.31 -18.80 -6.17
CA ILE A 299 -4.94 -18.54 -7.57
C ILE A 299 -3.77 -17.58 -7.58
N THR A 300 -2.83 -17.79 -8.50
CA THR A 300 -1.77 -16.85 -8.80
C THR A 300 -2.02 -16.20 -10.18
N THR A 301 -1.81 -14.90 -10.26
CA THR A 301 -1.84 -14.19 -11.55
C THR A 301 -0.56 -13.37 -11.69
N LYS A 302 0.03 -13.39 -12.86
CA LYS A 302 1.25 -12.64 -13.16
C LYS A 302 0.88 -11.34 -13.84
N PHE A 303 1.52 -10.26 -13.41
CA PHE A 303 1.54 -9.03 -14.20
C PHE A 303 2.25 -9.34 -15.52
N ASN A 304 1.58 -9.13 -16.64
CA ASN A 304 2.21 -9.25 -17.94
C ASN A 304 3.20 -8.08 -18.12
N SER A 305 4.43 -8.25 -17.62
CA SER A 305 5.55 -7.36 -17.98
C SER A 305 5.94 -7.51 -19.46
N ASN A 306 5.49 -8.56 -20.13
CA ASN A 306 5.72 -8.82 -21.57
C ASN A 306 4.76 -8.07 -22.51
N ILE A 307 4.27 -6.89 -22.12
CA ILE A 307 3.56 -5.97 -23.02
C ILE A 307 4.37 -5.66 -24.28
N GLN A 308 5.68 -5.81 -24.22
CA GLN A 308 6.58 -5.63 -25.38
C GLN A 308 6.31 -6.61 -26.53
N ASN A 309 5.66 -7.73 -26.28
CA ASN A 309 5.38 -8.78 -27.27
C ASN A 309 3.91 -8.91 -27.67
N GLU A 310 2.99 -8.22 -27.01
CA GLU A 310 1.57 -8.29 -27.39
C GLU A 310 1.26 -7.31 -28.50
N LYS A 311 0.87 -7.86 -29.66
CA LYS A 311 0.42 -7.09 -30.85
C LYS A 311 -0.86 -6.28 -30.61
N HIS A 312 -1.51 -6.46 -29.44
CA HIS A 312 -2.81 -5.88 -29.14
C HIS A 312 -2.88 -5.43 -27.68
N LEU A 313 -3.19 -4.16 -27.47
CA LEU A 313 -3.59 -3.66 -26.15
C LEU A 313 -4.99 -4.15 -25.79
N SER A 314 -5.10 -4.87 -24.70
CA SER A 314 -6.38 -5.23 -24.07
C SER A 314 -6.80 -4.14 -23.08
N LYS A 315 -8.12 -4.01 -22.79
CA LYS A 315 -8.60 -3.17 -21.68
C LYS A 315 -7.99 -3.57 -20.32
N TYR A 316 -7.55 -4.82 -20.21
CA TYR A 316 -6.89 -5.35 -19.01
C TYR A 316 -5.44 -4.86 -18.85
N PHE A 317 -4.89 -4.19 -19.85
CA PHE A 317 -3.62 -3.46 -19.68
C PHE A 317 -3.63 -2.47 -18.51
N MET A 318 -4.79 -1.90 -18.23
CA MET A 318 -4.96 -0.96 -17.11
C MET A 318 -5.17 -1.67 -15.77
N TYR A 319 -5.23 -3.00 -15.75
CA TYR A 319 -5.28 -3.74 -14.49
C TYR A 319 -4.01 -3.46 -13.66
N ARG A 320 -4.20 -3.26 -12.40
CA ARG A 320 -3.15 -3.18 -11.39
C ARG A 320 -3.60 -3.99 -10.18
N SER A 321 -2.65 -4.50 -9.42
CA SER A 321 -2.94 -5.07 -8.10
C SER A 321 -3.81 -4.10 -7.31
N PRO A 322 -4.85 -4.58 -6.61
CA PRO A 322 -5.76 -3.69 -5.92
C PRO A 322 -5.04 -2.91 -4.82
N TYR A 323 -5.35 -1.64 -4.74
CA TYR A 323 -4.95 -0.77 -3.64
C TYR A 323 -5.98 -0.75 -2.52
N PHE A 324 -7.25 -0.94 -2.90
CA PHE A 324 -8.37 -0.83 -1.98
C PHE A 324 -9.53 -1.73 -2.40
N SER A 325 -10.30 -2.22 -1.44
CA SER A 325 -11.58 -2.88 -1.67
C SER A 325 -12.71 -2.05 -1.05
N TYR A 326 -13.80 -1.89 -1.79
CA TYR A 326 -14.97 -1.14 -1.34
C TYR A 326 -16.25 -1.70 -1.96
N LYS A 327 -17.23 -2.04 -1.13
CA LYS A 327 -18.54 -2.58 -1.58
C LYS A 327 -18.40 -3.74 -2.60
N GLY A 328 -17.51 -4.70 -2.31
CA GLY A 328 -17.29 -5.89 -3.14
C GLY A 328 -16.59 -5.64 -4.48
N LYS A 329 -15.98 -4.49 -4.66
CA LYS A 329 -15.16 -4.12 -5.81
C LYS A 329 -13.74 -3.77 -5.39
N TYR A 330 -12.83 -3.84 -6.36
CA TYR A 330 -11.41 -3.52 -6.17
C TYR A 330 -11.05 -2.28 -6.97
N TYR A 331 -10.16 -1.48 -6.41
CA TYR A 331 -9.76 -0.19 -6.95
C TYR A 331 -8.25 -0.07 -6.97
N ALA A 332 -7.71 0.46 -8.07
CA ALA A 332 -6.30 0.77 -8.20
C ALA A 332 -6.10 2.07 -9.00
N PRO A 333 -5.14 2.93 -8.61
CA PRO A 333 -4.77 4.08 -9.42
C PRO A 333 -4.00 3.63 -10.66
N PHE A 334 -4.23 4.30 -11.78
CA PHE A 334 -3.51 4.10 -13.02
C PHE A 334 -2.98 5.44 -13.53
N SER A 335 -1.66 5.53 -13.65
CA SER A 335 -1.02 6.72 -14.23
C SER A 335 -1.22 6.77 -15.74
N THR A 336 -1.91 7.81 -16.20
CA THR A 336 -2.16 8.01 -17.63
C THR A 336 -0.91 8.29 -18.45
N GLN A 337 0.18 8.72 -17.81
CA GLN A 337 1.49 8.86 -18.46
C GLN A 337 1.96 7.55 -19.09
N LEU A 338 1.61 6.40 -18.49
CA LEU A 338 1.93 5.08 -19.04
C LEU A 338 1.27 4.82 -20.38
N LEU A 339 0.15 5.47 -20.70
CA LEU A 339 -0.49 5.37 -22.01
C LEU A 339 0.26 6.19 -23.08
N GLY A 340 0.91 7.29 -22.69
CA GLY A 340 1.73 8.10 -23.60
C GLY A 340 2.98 7.37 -24.10
N PHE A 341 3.58 6.52 -23.27
CA PHE A 341 4.76 5.72 -23.66
C PHE A 341 4.43 4.57 -24.63
N GLN A 342 3.17 4.24 -24.79
CA GLN A 342 2.74 3.09 -25.60
C GLN A 342 2.91 3.28 -27.12
N ASP A 343 3.01 4.51 -27.62
CA ASP A 343 3.24 4.74 -29.05
C ASP A 343 4.57 4.16 -29.55
N THR A 344 5.53 4.00 -28.65
CA THR A 344 6.80 3.32 -28.94
C THR A 344 6.67 1.79 -28.98
N PHE A 345 5.66 1.22 -28.32
CA PHE A 345 5.54 -0.22 -28.12
C PHE A 345 4.40 -0.87 -28.95
N THR A 346 3.38 -0.11 -29.34
CA THR A 346 2.22 -0.68 -30.03
C THR A 346 2.04 -0.05 -31.40
N LYS A 347 2.55 -0.72 -32.43
CA LYS A 347 2.08 -0.53 -33.82
C LYS A 347 0.70 -1.17 -34.04
N GLY A 348 -0.05 -1.44 -32.97
CA GLY A 348 -1.18 -2.35 -32.98
C GLY A 348 -2.51 -1.73 -32.56
N TYR A 349 -3.52 -2.57 -32.55
CA TYR A 349 -4.90 -2.27 -32.21
C TYR A 349 -5.05 -1.77 -30.78
N ILE A 350 -5.70 -0.64 -30.60
CA ILE A 350 -6.13 -0.11 -29.29
C ILE A 350 -7.62 -0.40 -29.13
N PRO A 351 -8.07 -1.07 -28.06
CA PRO A 351 -9.48 -1.29 -27.80
C PRO A 351 -10.29 0.02 -27.83
N LYS A 352 -11.54 -0.04 -28.27
CA LYS A 352 -12.40 1.14 -28.39
C LYS A 352 -12.47 1.93 -27.11
N GLU A 353 -12.57 1.23 -25.97
CA GLU A 353 -12.67 1.82 -24.63
C GLU A 353 -11.43 2.64 -24.24
N LEU A 354 -10.26 2.27 -24.74
CA LEU A 354 -9.01 2.97 -24.48
C LEU A 354 -8.70 4.07 -25.52
N LYS A 355 -9.34 4.04 -26.71
CA LYS A 355 -9.08 5.05 -27.76
C LYS A 355 -9.42 6.47 -27.30
N GLU A 356 -10.56 6.65 -26.65
CA GLU A 356 -11.00 7.95 -26.17
C GLU A 356 -10.08 8.47 -25.05
N ILE A 357 -9.71 7.58 -24.13
CA ILE A 357 -8.77 7.89 -23.04
C ILE A 357 -7.42 8.30 -23.63
N LYS A 358 -6.88 7.51 -24.57
CA LYS A 358 -5.61 7.82 -25.21
C LYS A 358 -5.63 9.16 -25.95
N GLN A 359 -6.71 9.48 -26.68
CA GLN A 359 -6.85 10.79 -27.34
C GLN A 359 -6.81 11.98 -26.36
N LYS A 360 -7.33 11.79 -25.13
CA LYS A 360 -7.25 12.78 -24.07
C LYS A 360 -5.83 12.89 -23.53
N VAL A 361 -5.14 11.75 -23.35
CA VAL A 361 -3.72 11.69 -22.93
C VAL A 361 -2.84 12.43 -23.93
N ASP A 362 -3.01 12.16 -25.23
CA ASP A 362 -2.22 12.76 -26.31
C ASP A 362 -2.41 14.29 -26.36
N LYS A 363 -3.54 14.80 -25.87
CA LYS A 363 -3.83 16.23 -25.76
C LYS A 363 -3.44 16.84 -24.41
N ASN A 364 -2.81 16.07 -23.52
CA ASN A 364 -2.57 16.44 -22.12
C ASN A 364 -3.84 16.92 -21.38
N ALA A 365 -5.00 16.38 -21.75
CA ALA A 365 -6.32 16.80 -21.28
C ALA A 365 -6.96 15.78 -20.35
N ILE A 366 -6.14 15.02 -19.61
CA ILE A 366 -6.62 13.99 -18.69
C ILE A 366 -5.78 13.95 -17.43
N ASN A 367 -6.44 13.70 -16.32
CA ASN A 367 -5.84 13.39 -15.03
C ASN A 367 -5.55 11.88 -14.92
N ASN A 368 -5.10 11.39 -13.77
CA ASN A 368 -5.02 9.96 -13.49
C ASN A 368 -6.42 9.32 -13.54
N ILE A 369 -6.44 8.00 -13.67
CA ILE A 369 -7.64 7.19 -13.73
C ILE A 369 -7.64 6.25 -12.52
N ILE A 370 -8.81 6.03 -11.95
CA ILE A 370 -9.02 4.94 -11.01
C ILE A 370 -9.68 3.78 -11.75
N VAL A 371 -9.05 2.63 -11.71
CA VAL A 371 -9.59 1.40 -12.30
C VAL A 371 -10.41 0.67 -11.25
N GLU A 372 -11.70 0.53 -11.52
CA GLU A 372 -12.64 -0.24 -10.72
C GLU A 372 -12.88 -1.60 -11.40
N TYR A 373 -12.88 -2.69 -10.66
CA TYR A 373 -13.14 -4.03 -11.20
C TYR A 373 -13.64 -5.00 -10.14
N LYS A 374 -14.15 -6.14 -10.59
CA LYS A 374 -14.45 -7.31 -9.75
C LYS A 374 -13.50 -8.45 -10.07
N ILE A 375 -13.18 -9.25 -9.07
CA ILE A 375 -12.43 -10.51 -9.20
C ILE A 375 -13.42 -11.67 -9.08
N LYS A 376 -13.36 -12.61 -10.01
CA LYS A 376 -14.12 -13.87 -10.01
C LYS A 376 -13.21 -15.03 -9.65
N MET A 377 -13.59 -15.82 -8.64
CA MET A 377 -12.90 -17.05 -8.25
C MET A 377 -13.88 -18.21 -8.12
#